data_b77f2432a453f409a089a245f757eb82
#
_entry.id   b77f2432a453f409a089a245f757eb82
#
_cell.length_a   1.000
_cell.length_b   1.000
_cell.length_c   1.000
_cell.angle_alpha   90.00
_cell.angle_beta   90.00
_cell.angle_gamma   90.00
#
_symmetry.space_group_name_H-M   'P 1'
#
loop_
_entity.id
_entity.type
_entity.pdbx_description
1 polymer ?
#
loop_
_entity_poly.entity_id
_entity_poly.type
_entity_poly.pdbx_seq_one_letter_code
_entity_poly.pdbx_strand_id
1 'polypeptide(L)'
;TSRTPARPRSRSEDCAERACSARFALVVDAARATSWLRCESKTSDTWNLAVVDRPVVAVASATYRFQKQGNRYRLDTEARASGVLAVFYSGTLVQVSEGVMDAQGFVPARYSEKRGRRPERRYRFDSLSRHIRQEGDPAIDFAYPDGTQDRLTIFFQLGLLARADARRFRPGQKFVLPLAGSRRIDEPFFRVVRQERMRTNAGEFDALHISVEKPGDQDAPRFDIWLAPELKMLPVRIRVFDHGGGGKIVDQVLRRRPQEIL
;
A
#
# COMPACT_ATOMS: atom_id res chain seq x y z
N THR A 1 20.59 14.48 62.30
CA THR A 1 20.11 13.74 61.09
C THR A 1 19.17 14.61 60.31
N SER A 2 19.70 15.41 59.40
CA SER A 2 18.91 16.25 58.47
C SER A 2 18.82 15.59 57.13
N ARG A 3 17.60 15.27 56.66
CA ARG A 3 17.31 14.85 55.30
C ARG A 3 17.09 16.08 54.44
N THR A 4 17.92 16.29 53.44
CA THR A 4 17.73 17.28 52.38
C THR A 4 16.68 16.76 51.37
N PRO A 5 15.68 17.56 50.99
CA PRO A 5 14.70 17.14 49.95
C PRO A 5 15.32 17.27 48.56
N ALA A 6 15.04 16.26 47.69
CA ALA A 6 15.46 16.24 46.32
C ALA A 6 14.78 17.35 45.51
N ARG A 7 15.53 18.07 44.68
CA ARG A 7 15.04 19.07 43.73
C ARG A 7 14.19 18.41 42.63
N PRO A 8 13.08 18.99 42.23
CA PRO A 8 12.34 18.52 41.09
C PRO A 8 13.11 18.82 39.79
N ARG A 9 13.22 17.81 38.91
CA ARG A 9 13.82 17.94 37.57
C ARG A 9 12.98 18.89 36.72
N SER A 10 13.64 19.73 35.94
CA SER A 10 13.01 20.76 35.13
C SER A 10 12.32 20.14 33.88
N ARG A 11 11.17 20.71 33.48
CA ARG A 11 10.37 20.34 32.33
C ARG A 11 11.12 20.36 30.98
N SER A 12 12.34 20.83 30.92
CA SER A 12 13.13 20.92 29.67
C SER A 12 13.91 19.65 29.33
N GLU A 13 14.17 18.77 30.31
CA GLU A 13 14.87 17.50 30.03
C GLU A 13 13.93 16.41 29.45
N ASP A 14 12.65 16.44 29.80
CA ASP A 14 11.64 15.52 29.24
C ASP A 14 11.28 15.79 27.77
N CYS A 15 11.63 16.98 27.24
CA CYS A 15 11.34 17.33 25.84
C CYS A 15 12.40 16.81 24.86
N ALA A 16 13.64 16.62 25.31
CA ALA A 16 14.73 16.15 24.43
C ALA A 16 14.69 14.64 24.17
N GLU A 17 14.23 13.85 25.13
CA GLU A 17 14.06 12.40 24.95
C GLU A 17 12.84 12.02 24.11
N ARG A 18 11.79 12.86 24.07
CA ARG A 18 10.61 12.63 23.23
C ARG A 18 10.79 13.01 21.76
N ALA A 19 11.75 13.86 21.45
CA ALA A 19 12.01 14.30 20.07
C ALA A 19 12.79 13.27 19.22
N CYS A 20 13.52 12.35 19.84
CA CYS A 20 14.30 11.33 19.13
C CYS A 20 13.51 10.05 18.84
N SER A 21 12.35 9.86 19.45
CA SER A 21 11.46 8.69 19.29
C SER A 21 10.32 8.92 18.28
N ALA A 22 10.20 10.11 17.69
CA ALA A 22 9.13 10.46 16.75
C ALA A 22 9.39 10.00 15.30
N ARG A 23 10.40 9.18 15.07
CA ARG A 23 10.51 8.42 13.81
C ARG A 23 9.63 7.19 13.91
N PHE A 24 8.44 7.26 13.29
CA PHE A 24 7.58 6.14 12.95
C PHE A 24 6.97 5.33 14.11
N ALA A 25 6.15 5.95 14.92
CA ALA A 25 5.06 5.24 15.57
C ALA A 25 3.73 5.76 15.01
N LEU A 26 3.32 5.25 13.85
CA LEU A 26 1.92 5.25 13.47
C LEU A 26 1.24 4.22 14.40
N VAL A 27 0.95 4.61 15.63
CA VAL A 27 0.11 3.80 16.51
C VAL A 27 -1.30 3.85 15.94
N VAL A 28 -1.61 2.83 15.18
CA VAL A 28 -2.96 2.56 14.68
C VAL A 28 -3.66 1.78 15.78
N ASP A 29 -4.81 2.27 16.25
CA ASP A 29 -5.69 1.49 17.13
C ASP A 29 -6.08 0.20 16.37
N ALA A 30 -5.48 -0.91 16.77
CA ALA A 30 -5.64 -2.22 16.13
C ALA A 30 -7.11 -2.63 16.00
N ALA A 31 -7.95 -2.28 16.99
CA ALA A 31 -9.36 -2.63 17.00
C ALA A 31 -10.14 -1.90 15.90
N ARG A 32 -9.73 -0.67 15.55
CA ARG A 32 -10.38 0.12 14.50
C ARG A 32 -9.79 -0.15 13.10
N ALA A 33 -8.47 -0.31 13.01
CA ALA A 33 -7.79 -0.51 11.73
C ALA A 33 -8.17 -1.83 11.05
N THR A 34 -8.36 -2.89 11.82
CA THR A 34 -8.64 -4.24 11.31
C THR A 34 -10.11 -4.63 11.32
N SER A 35 -11.02 -3.74 11.76
CA SER A 35 -12.43 -4.08 11.91
C SER A 35 -13.11 -4.55 10.62
N TRP A 36 -12.70 -4.08 9.46
CA TRP A 36 -13.23 -4.52 8.17
C TRP A 36 -12.55 -5.80 7.63
N LEU A 37 -11.44 -6.22 8.25
CA LEU A 37 -10.75 -7.47 7.95
C LEU A 37 -11.05 -8.55 8.99
N ARG A 38 -11.89 -8.24 9.99
CA ARG A 38 -12.28 -9.19 11.02
C ARG A 38 -13.30 -10.15 10.44
N CYS A 39 -12.81 -11.27 9.93
CA CYS A 39 -13.63 -12.44 9.67
C CYS A 39 -12.96 -13.66 10.27
N GLU A 40 -13.68 -14.35 11.14
CA GLU A 40 -13.21 -15.58 11.80
C GLU A 40 -13.39 -16.83 10.92
N SER A 41 -14.06 -16.69 9.76
CA SER A 41 -14.20 -17.73 8.75
C SER A 41 -13.25 -17.46 7.57
N LYS A 42 -12.95 -18.49 6.76
CA LYS A 42 -12.22 -18.37 5.50
C LYS A 42 -13.02 -17.51 4.53
N THR A 43 -12.88 -16.19 4.61
CA THR A 43 -13.49 -15.29 3.64
C THR A 43 -12.46 -14.87 2.61
N SER A 44 -12.88 -14.90 1.37
CA SER A 44 -12.13 -14.43 0.22
C SER A 44 -12.86 -13.25 -0.37
N ASP A 45 -12.33 -12.04 -0.12
CA ASP A 45 -12.85 -10.83 -0.74
C ASP A 45 -12.21 -10.65 -2.11
N THR A 46 -13.03 -10.39 -3.10
CA THR A 46 -12.59 -10.19 -4.48
C THR A 46 -13.11 -8.87 -5.01
N TRP A 47 -12.23 -8.03 -5.53
CA TRP A 47 -12.62 -6.82 -6.23
C TRP A 47 -11.86 -6.65 -7.54
N ASN A 48 -12.51 -6.02 -8.50
CA ASN A 48 -12.02 -5.92 -9.85
C ASN A 48 -11.85 -4.46 -10.24
N LEU A 49 -10.66 -4.10 -10.70
CA LEU A 49 -10.36 -2.82 -11.31
C LEU A 49 -10.20 -3.00 -12.83
N ALA A 50 -10.84 -2.14 -13.62
CA ALA A 50 -10.57 -2.04 -15.04
C ALA A 50 -9.36 -1.16 -15.27
N VAL A 51 -8.44 -1.60 -16.10
CA VAL A 51 -7.34 -0.76 -16.59
C VAL A 51 -7.82 0.01 -17.80
N VAL A 52 -7.69 1.32 -17.77
CA VAL A 52 -8.18 2.24 -18.80
C VAL A 52 -7.02 3.01 -19.40
N ASP A 53 -6.89 3.01 -20.71
CA ASP A 53 -5.98 3.89 -21.46
C ASP A 53 -6.81 4.96 -22.20
N ARG A 54 -6.23 6.09 -22.52
CA ARG A 54 -6.96 7.18 -23.20
C ARG A 54 -6.86 7.07 -24.73
N PRO A 55 -7.97 7.28 -25.45
CA PRO A 55 -9.33 7.56 -25.01
C PRO A 55 -10.14 6.28 -24.66
N VAL A 56 -10.63 6.26 -23.45
CA VAL A 56 -11.65 5.39 -22.81
C VAL A 56 -11.93 4.01 -23.45
N VAL A 57 -10.91 3.18 -23.61
CA VAL A 57 -11.09 1.77 -23.92
C VAL A 57 -10.46 0.96 -22.77
N ALA A 58 -11.24 0.10 -22.13
CA ALA A 58 -10.70 -0.78 -21.10
C ALA A 58 -9.71 -1.76 -21.76
N VAL A 59 -8.43 -1.55 -21.48
CA VAL A 59 -7.34 -2.29 -22.12
C VAL A 59 -6.82 -3.45 -21.28
N ALA A 60 -7.25 -3.53 -20.03
CA ALA A 60 -6.93 -4.63 -19.13
C ALA A 60 -7.96 -4.73 -17.99
N SER A 61 -7.94 -5.83 -17.28
CA SER A 61 -8.66 -6.01 -16.02
C SER A 61 -7.70 -6.49 -14.96
N ALA A 62 -7.86 -5.97 -13.73
CA ALA A 62 -7.14 -6.43 -12.56
C ALA A 62 -8.14 -6.93 -11.52
N THR A 63 -7.89 -8.12 -11.00
CA THR A 63 -8.66 -8.72 -9.92
C THR A 63 -7.76 -8.80 -8.69
N TYR A 64 -8.26 -8.29 -7.59
CA TYR A 64 -7.59 -8.38 -6.29
C TYR A 64 -8.37 -9.37 -5.41
N ARG A 65 -7.68 -10.25 -4.72
CA ARG A 65 -8.25 -11.19 -3.76
C ARG A 65 -7.52 -11.04 -2.44
N PHE A 66 -8.28 -10.87 -1.39
CA PHE A 66 -7.76 -10.81 -0.03
C PHE A 66 -8.32 -11.98 0.78
N GLN A 67 -7.42 -12.65 1.49
CA GLN A 67 -7.75 -13.76 2.38
C GLN A 67 -7.07 -13.52 3.74
N LYS A 68 -7.79 -13.76 4.83
CA LYS A 68 -7.28 -13.65 6.18
C LYS A 68 -7.66 -14.87 6.99
N GLN A 69 -6.69 -15.40 7.73
CA GLN A 69 -6.90 -16.47 8.70
C GLN A 69 -6.12 -16.16 9.98
N GLY A 70 -6.82 -15.88 11.06
CA GLY A 70 -6.22 -15.31 12.25
C GLY A 70 -5.55 -13.97 11.95
N ASN A 71 -4.26 -13.87 12.23
CA ASN A 71 -3.46 -12.71 11.88
C ASN A 71 -2.71 -12.85 10.55
N ARG A 72 -2.76 -14.01 9.89
CA ARG A 72 -2.11 -14.23 8.58
C ARG A 72 -2.99 -13.69 7.47
N TYR A 73 -2.36 -13.09 6.47
CA TYR A 73 -3.03 -12.66 5.25
C TYR A 73 -2.36 -13.22 4.01
N ARG A 74 -3.16 -13.30 2.95
CA ARG A 74 -2.73 -13.43 1.57
C ARG A 74 -3.50 -12.42 0.73
N LEU A 75 -2.79 -11.60 0.01
CA LEU A 75 -3.32 -10.64 -0.96
C LEU A 75 -2.72 -10.99 -2.31
N ASP A 76 -3.56 -11.24 -3.30
CA ASP A 76 -3.11 -11.49 -4.67
C ASP A 76 -3.84 -10.61 -5.67
N THR A 77 -3.16 -10.29 -6.74
CA THR A 77 -3.74 -9.63 -7.90
C THR A 77 -3.33 -10.32 -9.18
N GLU A 78 -4.28 -10.38 -10.09
CA GLU A 78 -4.07 -10.82 -11.45
C GLU A 78 -4.59 -9.76 -12.41
N ALA A 79 -3.68 -9.19 -13.22
CA ALA A 79 -4.03 -8.23 -14.25
C ALA A 79 -3.77 -8.83 -15.64
N ARG A 80 -4.75 -8.73 -16.54
CA ARG A 80 -4.70 -9.24 -17.90
C ARG A 80 -5.01 -8.13 -18.90
N ALA A 81 -4.17 -7.98 -19.92
CA ALA A 81 -4.50 -7.14 -21.06
C ALA A 81 -5.70 -7.72 -21.83
N SER A 82 -6.54 -6.85 -22.39
CA SER A 82 -7.71 -7.23 -23.18
C SER A 82 -7.77 -6.43 -24.47
N GLY A 83 -8.56 -6.91 -25.44
CA GLY A 83 -8.74 -6.25 -26.74
C GLY A 83 -7.47 -6.24 -27.60
N VAL A 84 -7.33 -5.23 -28.44
CA VAL A 84 -6.22 -5.09 -29.40
C VAL A 84 -4.86 -5.05 -28.72
N LEU A 85 -4.79 -4.51 -27.51
CA LEU A 85 -3.54 -4.44 -26.76
C LEU A 85 -3.06 -5.78 -26.20
N ALA A 86 -3.93 -6.79 -26.12
CA ALA A 86 -3.51 -8.14 -25.75
C ALA A 86 -2.51 -8.75 -26.75
N VAL A 87 -2.51 -8.29 -28.00
CA VAL A 87 -1.55 -8.67 -29.03
C VAL A 87 -0.16 -8.07 -28.78
N PHE A 88 -0.11 -6.83 -28.28
CA PHE A 88 1.13 -6.10 -28.02
C PHE A 88 1.65 -6.30 -26.61
N TYR A 89 0.78 -6.54 -25.64
CA TYR A 89 1.09 -6.82 -24.25
C TYR A 89 0.67 -8.25 -23.91
N SER A 90 1.31 -9.22 -24.57
CA SER A 90 1.08 -10.63 -24.29
C SER A 90 1.59 -10.96 -22.89
N GLY A 91 0.69 -10.98 -21.92
CA GLY A 91 1.06 -11.46 -20.59
C GLY A 91 0.15 -10.99 -19.49
N THR A 92 0.08 -11.83 -18.49
CA THR A 92 -0.61 -11.57 -17.22
C THR A 92 0.40 -11.05 -16.23
N LEU A 93 0.07 -10.01 -15.48
CA LEU A 93 0.78 -9.62 -14.28
C LEU A 93 0.11 -10.30 -13.09
N VAL A 94 0.86 -11.15 -12.40
CA VAL A 94 0.44 -11.77 -11.14
C VAL A 94 1.35 -11.27 -10.04
N GLN A 95 0.76 -10.76 -8.97
CA GLN A 95 1.48 -10.38 -7.76
C GLN A 95 0.83 -11.04 -6.56
N VAL A 96 1.64 -11.48 -5.61
CA VAL A 96 1.18 -12.10 -4.37
C VAL A 96 1.96 -11.51 -3.22
N SER A 97 1.27 -11.10 -2.18
CA SER A 97 1.84 -10.72 -0.90
C SER A 97 1.27 -11.60 0.21
N GLU A 98 2.14 -12.10 1.05
CA GLU A 98 1.79 -12.91 2.22
C GLU A 98 2.53 -12.40 3.44
N GLY A 99 1.86 -12.45 4.59
CA GLY A 99 2.45 -12.02 5.84
C GLY A 99 1.47 -12.08 6.99
N VAL A 100 1.67 -11.18 7.93
CA VAL A 100 0.76 -11.01 9.07
C VAL A 100 0.18 -9.60 9.10
N MET A 101 -0.92 -9.46 9.81
CA MET A 101 -1.49 -8.16 10.15
C MET A 101 -1.40 -7.96 11.65
N ASP A 102 -0.89 -6.81 12.03
CA ASP A 102 -0.78 -6.38 13.41
C ASP A 102 -1.55 -5.06 13.65
N ALA A 103 -1.24 -4.41 14.77
CA ALA A 103 -1.83 -3.12 15.13
C ALA A 103 -1.52 -1.99 14.12
N GLN A 104 -0.48 -2.13 13.32
CA GLN A 104 -0.03 -1.11 12.35
C GLN A 104 -0.50 -1.44 10.92
N GLY A 105 -1.10 -2.60 10.71
CA GLY A 105 -1.63 -3.04 9.42
C GLY A 105 -0.86 -4.21 8.83
N PHE A 106 -0.53 -4.14 7.54
CA PHE A 106 0.19 -5.20 6.84
C PHE A 106 1.67 -5.25 7.21
N VAL A 107 2.14 -6.45 7.55
CA VAL A 107 3.55 -6.79 7.76
C VAL A 107 3.92 -7.88 6.75
N PRO A 108 4.43 -7.51 5.56
CA PRO A 108 4.81 -8.47 4.53
C PRO A 108 5.93 -9.41 5.00
N ALA A 109 5.79 -10.71 4.68
CA ALA A 109 6.83 -11.71 4.88
C ALA A 109 7.35 -12.26 3.56
N ARG A 110 6.50 -12.30 2.53
CA ARG A 110 6.85 -12.72 1.17
C ARG A 110 6.11 -11.88 0.16
N TYR A 111 6.80 -11.53 -0.91
CA TYR A 111 6.20 -10.88 -2.07
C TYR A 111 6.71 -11.56 -3.34
N SER A 112 5.82 -11.83 -4.28
CA SER A 112 6.21 -12.32 -5.60
C SER A 112 5.53 -11.54 -6.72
N GLU A 113 6.23 -11.49 -7.87
CA GLU A 113 5.76 -10.83 -9.08
C GLU A 113 6.14 -11.65 -10.31
N LYS A 114 5.16 -11.96 -11.14
CA LYS A 114 5.35 -12.59 -12.44
C LYS A 114 4.72 -11.75 -13.54
N ARG A 115 5.50 -11.40 -14.56
CA ARG A 115 5.07 -10.59 -15.71
C ARG A 115 5.20 -11.40 -17.01
N GLY A 116 4.09 -11.83 -17.54
CA GLY A 116 4.02 -12.60 -18.78
C GLY A 116 4.92 -13.83 -18.72
N ARG A 117 5.85 -13.94 -19.70
CA ARG A 117 6.79 -15.07 -19.80
C ARG A 117 8.07 -14.89 -18.98
N ARG A 118 8.27 -13.73 -18.33
CA ARG A 118 9.47 -13.51 -17.51
C ARG A 118 9.48 -14.44 -16.30
N PRO A 119 10.66 -14.86 -15.79
CA PRO A 119 10.75 -15.59 -14.54
C PRO A 119 10.07 -14.83 -13.40
N GLU A 120 9.43 -15.57 -12.52
CA GLU A 120 8.86 -15.02 -11.30
C GLU A 120 9.97 -14.52 -10.39
N ARG A 121 9.82 -13.31 -9.86
CA ARG A 121 10.68 -12.75 -8.83
C ARG A 121 10.01 -12.93 -7.49
N ARG A 122 10.72 -13.51 -6.53
CA ARG A 122 10.25 -13.74 -5.18
C ARG A 122 11.17 -13.03 -4.20
N TYR A 123 10.56 -12.31 -3.27
CA TYR A 123 11.25 -11.57 -2.22
C TYR A 123 10.81 -12.07 -0.86
N ARG A 124 11.77 -12.27 0.02
CA ARG A 124 11.55 -12.65 1.40
C ARG A 124 11.92 -11.50 2.32
N PHE A 125 11.01 -11.12 3.21
CA PHE A 125 11.22 -10.13 4.25
C PHE A 125 11.59 -10.87 5.54
N ASP A 126 12.83 -10.80 5.93
CA ASP A 126 13.33 -11.41 7.16
C ASP A 126 13.17 -10.42 8.31
N SER A 127 12.21 -10.66 9.18
CA SER A 127 11.91 -9.78 10.31
C SER A 127 12.98 -9.77 11.39
N LEU A 128 13.81 -10.80 11.49
CA LEU A 128 14.90 -10.89 12.48
C LEU A 128 16.11 -10.10 12.02
N SER A 129 16.57 -10.31 10.78
CA SER A 129 17.73 -9.60 10.22
C SER A 129 17.36 -8.23 9.65
N ARG A 130 16.08 -7.92 9.46
CA ARG A 130 15.58 -6.70 8.80
C ARG A 130 16.13 -6.53 7.38
N HIS A 131 16.23 -7.63 6.65
CA HIS A 131 16.69 -7.67 5.28
C HIS A 131 15.64 -8.24 4.32
N ILE A 132 15.58 -7.68 3.13
CA ILE A 132 14.81 -8.22 2.00
C ILE A 132 15.79 -8.88 1.07
N ARG A 133 15.51 -10.16 0.75
CA ARG A 133 16.32 -10.97 -0.17
C ARG A 133 15.46 -11.45 -1.33
N GLN A 134 16.02 -11.43 -2.53
CA GLN A 134 15.39 -12.07 -3.68
C GLN A 134 15.83 -13.54 -3.75
N GLU A 135 14.87 -14.45 -3.86
CA GLU A 135 15.17 -15.86 -4.05
C GLU A 135 15.85 -16.09 -5.41
N GLY A 136 16.97 -16.83 -5.40
CA GLY A 136 17.73 -17.13 -6.60
C GLY A 136 18.65 -16.01 -7.11
N ASP A 137 18.73 -14.87 -6.43
CA ASP A 137 19.66 -13.79 -6.75
C ASP A 137 20.31 -13.22 -5.47
N PRO A 138 21.49 -13.76 -5.07
CA PRO A 138 22.16 -13.34 -3.85
C PRO A 138 22.69 -11.90 -3.88
N ALA A 139 22.75 -11.28 -5.06
CA ALA A 139 23.14 -9.87 -5.20
C ALA A 139 22.03 -8.90 -4.74
N ILE A 140 20.83 -9.42 -4.50
CA ILE A 140 19.71 -8.62 -4.01
C ILE A 140 19.47 -8.99 -2.54
N ASP A 141 20.12 -8.24 -1.67
CA ASP A 141 20.00 -8.28 -0.20
C ASP A 141 20.15 -6.83 0.30
N PHE A 142 19.09 -6.29 0.92
CA PHE A 142 19.09 -4.91 1.42
C PHE A 142 18.24 -4.77 2.69
N ALA A 143 18.69 -3.89 3.57
CA ALA A 143 18.00 -3.61 4.81
C ALA A 143 16.69 -2.86 4.59
N TYR A 144 15.72 -3.04 5.49
CA TYR A 144 14.45 -2.33 5.47
C TYR A 144 14.01 -1.85 6.87
N PRO A 145 13.38 -0.67 6.98
CA PRO A 145 12.83 -0.16 8.22
C PRO A 145 11.47 -0.77 8.54
N ASP A 146 11.01 -0.58 9.78
CA ASP A 146 9.66 -0.95 10.21
C ASP A 146 8.60 -0.24 9.36
N GLY A 147 7.46 -0.92 9.18
CA GLY A 147 6.35 -0.41 8.39
C GLY A 147 6.55 -0.50 6.89
N THR A 148 7.66 -1.08 6.41
CA THR A 148 7.91 -1.27 4.98
C THR A 148 6.81 -2.09 4.33
N GLN A 149 6.26 -1.56 3.25
CA GLN A 149 5.25 -2.21 2.43
C GLN A 149 5.86 -2.77 1.14
N ASP A 150 5.29 -3.83 0.60
CA ASP A 150 5.56 -4.25 -0.76
C ASP A 150 4.69 -3.49 -1.77
N ARG A 151 4.90 -3.72 -3.06
CA ARG A 151 4.22 -3.03 -4.16
C ARG A 151 2.72 -3.32 -4.27
N LEU A 152 2.23 -4.32 -3.56
CA LEU A 152 0.82 -4.68 -3.55
C LEU A 152 0.12 -4.20 -2.29
N THR A 153 0.72 -4.42 -1.12
CA THR A 153 0.13 -4.02 0.17
C THR A 153 0.03 -2.53 0.35
N ILE A 154 0.93 -1.74 -0.27
CA ILE A 154 0.95 -0.27 -0.11
C ILE A 154 -0.41 0.38 -0.39
N PHE A 155 -1.15 -0.07 -1.40
CA PHE A 155 -2.45 0.49 -1.77
C PHE A 155 -3.52 0.26 -0.70
N PHE A 156 -3.46 -0.86 -0.02
CA PHE A 156 -4.42 -1.25 1.02
C PHE A 156 -4.00 -0.73 2.39
N GLN A 157 -2.70 -0.65 2.63
CA GLN A 157 -2.14 -0.03 3.83
C GLN A 157 -2.57 1.43 3.96
N LEU A 158 -2.59 2.18 2.87
CA LEU A 158 -3.10 3.55 2.86
C LEU A 158 -4.56 3.64 3.34
N GLY A 159 -5.39 2.69 2.91
CA GLY A 159 -6.78 2.60 3.37
C GLY A 159 -6.90 2.28 4.87
N LEU A 160 -6.07 1.35 5.38
CA LEU A 160 -6.03 1.05 6.81
C LEU A 160 -5.64 2.28 7.63
N LEU A 161 -4.58 2.98 7.23
CA LEU A 161 -4.09 4.17 7.90
C LEU A 161 -5.12 5.30 7.88
N ALA A 162 -5.80 5.53 6.74
CA ALA A 162 -6.84 6.55 6.62
C ALA A 162 -8.04 6.29 7.54
N ARG A 163 -8.38 5.02 7.76
CA ARG A 163 -9.43 4.63 8.72
C ARG A 163 -9.00 4.80 10.17
N ALA A 164 -7.75 4.47 10.46
CA ALA A 164 -7.25 4.52 11.82
C ALA A 164 -7.09 5.95 12.34
N ASP A 165 -6.63 6.86 11.50
CA ASP A 165 -6.47 8.28 11.86
C ASP A 165 -6.87 9.20 10.71
N ALA A 166 -8.16 9.48 10.60
CA ALA A 166 -8.71 10.38 9.59
C ALA A 166 -8.14 11.80 9.68
N ARG A 167 -7.58 12.22 10.83
CA ARG A 167 -6.99 13.55 10.98
C ARG A 167 -5.71 13.71 10.18
N ARG A 168 -4.93 12.65 10.06
CA ARG A 168 -3.71 12.62 9.23
C ARG A 168 -3.99 12.55 7.74
N PHE A 169 -5.22 12.22 7.36
CA PHE A 169 -5.65 12.12 5.97
C PHE A 169 -6.51 13.31 5.53
N ARG A 170 -6.26 14.50 6.09
CA ARG A 170 -6.89 15.74 5.63
C ARG A 170 -6.12 16.32 4.43
N PRO A 171 -6.79 17.02 3.50
CA PRO A 171 -6.13 17.69 2.38
C PRO A 171 -4.93 18.53 2.82
N GLY A 172 -3.82 18.42 2.08
CA GLY A 172 -2.56 19.09 2.36
C GLY A 172 -1.60 18.32 3.26
N GLN A 173 -2.06 17.29 3.99
CA GLN A 173 -1.18 16.47 4.84
C GLN A 173 -0.23 15.64 3.99
N LYS A 174 1.00 15.49 4.50
CA LYS A 174 2.06 14.67 3.88
C LYS A 174 2.61 13.68 4.89
N PHE A 175 2.95 12.49 4.41
CA PHE A 175 3.58 11.44 5.20
C PHE A 175 4.45 10.55 4.31
N VAL A 176 5.32 9.76 4.94
CA VAL A 176 6.21 8.82 4.24
C VAL A 176 5.82 7.41 4.68
N LEU A 177 5.82 6.47 3.73
CA LEU A 177 5.74 5.04 3.99
C LEU A 177 6.87 4.36 3.22
N PRO A 178 7.72 3.56 3.87
CA PRO A 178 8.76 2.82 3.18
C PRO A 178 8.16 1.80 2.21
N LEU A 179 8.64 1.80 0.98
CA LEU A 179 8.19 0.92 -0.10
C LEU A 179 9.35 0.09 -0.61
N ALA A 180 9.21 -1.23 -0.57
CA ALA A 180 10.20 -2.14 -1.10
C ALA A 180 10.25 -2.07 -2.63
N GLY A 181 11.32 -1.50 -3.15
CA GLY A 181 11.69 -1.53 -4.55
C GLY A 181 12.25 -2.89 -4.98
N SER A 182 12.92 -2.93 -6.15
CA SER A 182 13.54 -4.17 -6.64
C SER A 182 14.89 -4.46 -5.96
N ARG A 183 15.60 -3.41 -5.53
CA ARG A 183 16.99 -3.48 -5.03
C ARG A 183 17.25 -2.54 -3.85
N ARG A 184 16.27 -1.75 -3.44
CA ARG A 184 16.37 -0.75 -2.37
C ARG A 184 15.00 -0.44 -1.78
N ILE A 185 15.00 0.20 -0.64
CA ILE A 185 13.81 0.84 -0.10
C ILE A 185 13.67 2.23 -0.72
N ASP A 186 12.49 2.51 -1.22
CA ASP A 186 12.06 3.84 -1.61
C ASP A 186 11.24 4.45 -0.47
N GLU A 187 11.39 5.75 -0.23
CA GLU A 187 10.63 6.52 0.77
C GLU A 187 9.80 7.61 0.08
N PRO A 188 8.76 7.24 -0.67
CA PRO A 188 7.93 8.20 -1.36
C PRO A 188 7.14 9.07 -0.38
N PHE A 189 6.95 10.35 -0.77
CA PHE A 189 6.06 11.25 -0.06
C PHE A 189 4.64 11.08 -0.58
N PHE A 190 3.76 10.69 0.31
CA PHE A 190 2.33 10.65 0.06
C PHE A 190 1.73 11.99 0.45
N ARG A 191 1.00 12.60 -0.46
CA ARG A 191 0.25 13.83 -0.19
C ARG A 191 -1.24 13.57 -0.34
N VAL A 192 -2.00 13.90 0.68
CA VAL A 192 -3.46 13.96 0.59
C VAL A 192 -3.83 15.22 -0.21
N VAL A 193 -4.36 15.03 -1.42
CA VAL A 193 -4.64 16.11 -2.34
C VAL A 193 -5.96 16.78 -1.99
N ARG A 194 -7.06 16.03 -2.08
CA ARG A 194 -8.43 16.50 -1.81
C ARG A 194 -9.40 15.34 -1.72
N GLN A 195 -10.58 15.60 -1.28
CA GLN A 195 -11.74 14.75 -1.52
C GLN A 195 -12.40 15.18 -2.82
N GLU A 196 -12.73 14.23 -3.69
CA GLU A 196 -13.36 14.51 -4.97
C GLU A 196 -14.31 13.39 -5.39
N ARG A 197 -15.31 13.78 -6.18
CA ARG A 197 -16.29 12.83 -6.69
C ARG A 197 -15.72 12.06 -7.88
N MET A 198 -15.70 10.74 -7.75
CA MET A 198 -15.20 9.80 -8.75
C MET A 198 -16.33 9.02 -9.39
N ARG A 199 -16.36 9.01 -10.73
CA ARG A 199 -17.24 8.12 -11.50
C ARG A 199 -16.48 6.87 -11.88
N THR A 200 -17.08 5.72 -11.61
CA THR A 200 -16.58 4.40 -11.96
C THR A 200 -17.70 3.56 -12.55
N ASN A 201 -17.39 2.39 -13.11
CA ASN A 201 -18.42 1.47 -13.55
C ASN A 201 -19.24 0.85 -12.40
N ALA A 202 -18.71 0.95 -11.17
CA ALA A 202 -19.39 0.48 -9.96
C ALA A 202 -20.30 1.55 -9.31
N GLY A 203 -20.34 2.75 -9.88
CA GLY A 203 -21.07 3.90 -9.36
C GLY A 203 -20.22 5.12 -9.12
N GLU A 204 -20.78 6.10 -8.44
CA GLU A 204 -20.10 7.32 -8.01
C GLU A 204 -19.69 7.21 -6.55
N PHE A 205 -18.52 7.77 -6.23
CA PHE A 205 -17.90 7.70 -4.90
C PHE A 205 -17.30 9.04 -4.53
N ASP A 206 -17.49 9.47 -3.29
CA ASP A 206 -16.72 10.57 -2.73
C ASP A 206 -15.39 10.00 -2.23
N ALA A 207 -14.34 10.17 -3.00
CA ALA A 207 -13.07 9.50 -2.76
C ALA A 207 -11.98 10.48 -2.32
N LEU A 208 -11.15 10.01 -1.39
CA LEU A 208 -9.97 10.72 -0.95
C LEU A 208 -8.83 10.47 -1.93
N HIS A 209 -8.37 11.50 -2.61
CA HIS A 209 -7.24 11.45 -3.53
C HIS A 209 -5.92 11.60 -2.78
N ILE A 210 -5.06 10.63 -2.91
CA ILE A 210 -3.68 10.62 -2.40
C ILE A 210 -2.75 10.47 -3.58
N SER A 211 -1.78 11.39 -3.70
CA SER A 211 -0.75 11.37 -4.74
C SER A 211 0.60 11.05 -4.12
N VAL A 212 1.40 10.30 -4.85
CA VAL A 212 2.80 10.04 -4.50
C VAL A 212 3.68 11.03 -5.20
N GLU A 213 4.39 11.83 -4.41
CA GLU A 213 5.40 12.77 -4.86
C GLU A 213 6.78 12.23 -4.47
N LYS A 214 7.73 12.20 -5.40
CA LYS A 214 9.11 11.94 -5.07
C LYS A 214 9.96 13.14 -5.47
N PRO A 215 10.63 13.77 -4.51
CA PRO A 215 11.60 14.81 -4.83
C PRO A 215 12.81 14.21 -5.54
N GLY A 216 13.11 14.67 -6.74
CA GLY A 216 14.43 14.54 -7.37
C GLY A 216 14.78 13.21 -8.06
N ASP A 217 13.99 12.16 -7.94
CA ASP A 217 14.27 10.87 -8.60
C ASP A 217 13.19 10.57 -9.65
N GLN A 218 13.55 10.66 -10.92
CA GLN A 218 12.62 10.43 -12.04
C GLN A 218 12.24 8.95 -12.22
N ASP A 219 13.03 8.03 -11.66
CA ASP A 219 12.81 6.58 -11.80
C ASP A 219 11.95 5.97 -10.69
N ALA A 220 11.54 6.77 -9.71
CA ALA A 220 10.70 6.29 -8.64
C ALA A 220 9.26 6.06 -9.08
N PRO A 221 8.61 5.04 -8.53
CA PRO A 221 7.21 4.80 -8.82
C PRO A 221 6.36 5.99 -8.40
N ARG A 222 5.64 6.58 -9.36
CA ARG A 222 4.60 7.58 -9.11
C ARG A 222 3.26 6.91 -9.27
N PHE A 223 2.38 7.14 -8.32
CA PHE A 223 1.01 6.71 -8.45
C PHE A 223 0.06 7.65 -7.71
N ASP A 224 -1.16 7.67 -8.17
CA ASP A 224 -2.29 8.28 -7.50
C ASP A 224 -3.26 7.19 -7.07
N ILE A 225 -3.89 7.37 -5.92
CA ILE A 225 -4.89 6.44 -5.40
C ILE A 225 -6.11 7.23 -4.90
N TRP A 226 -7.30 6.69 -5.14
CA TRP A 226 -8.55 7.22 -4.65
C TRP A 226 -9.21 6.20 -3.74
N LEU A 227 -9.34 6.56 -2.47
CA LEU A 227 -9.90 5.72 -1.42
C LEU A 227 -11.33 6.16 -1.11
N ALA A 228 -12.30 5.25 -1.19
CA ALA A 228 -13.70 5.55 -0.93
C ALA A 228 -14.09 5.25 0.53
N PRO A 229 -14.49 6.25 1.33
CA PRO A 229 -14.93 6.05 2.71
C PRO A 229 -16.11 5.08 2.82
N GLU A 230 -17.07 5.16 1.90
CA GLU A 230 -18.24 4.27 1.86
C GLU A 230 -17.90 2.80 1.56
N LEU A 231 -16.73 2.55 0.96
CA LEU A 231 -16.15 1.22 0.79
C LEU A 231 -15.04 0.95 1.81
N LYS A 232 -15.15 1.53 3.01
CA LYS A 232 -14.18 1.37 4.09
C LYS A 232 -12.74 1.69 3.66
N MET A 233 -12.57 2.79 2.91
CA MET A 233 -11.30 3.24 2.36
C MET A 233 -10.62 2.24 1.40
N LEU A 234 -11.39 1.39 0.73
CA LEU A 234 -10.85 0.59 -0.37
C LEU A 234 -10.56 1.47 -1.59
N PRO A 235 -9.54 1.11 -2.38
CA PRO A 235 -9.23 1.80 -3.63
C PRO A 235 -10.38 1.66 -4.63
N VAL A 236 -10.88 2.79 -5.15
CA VAL A 236 -11.81 2.83 -6.29
C VAL A 236 -11.12 3.23 -7.59
N ARG A 237 -9.90 3.78 -7.47
CA ARG A 237 -9.02 4.05 -8.60
C ARG A 237 -7.57 4.01 -8.15
N ILE A 238 -6.71 3.42 -8.98
CA ILE A 238 -5.26 3.43 -8.84
C ILE A 238 -4.68 3.81 -10.19
N ARG A 239 -3.87 4.88 -10.23
CA ARG A 239 -3.17 5.31 -11.44
C ARG A 239 -1.67 5.20 -11.20
N VAL A 240 -1.00 4.40 -12.01
CA VAL A 240 0.46 4.21 -11.95
C VAL A 240 1.09 4.85 -13.17
N PHE A 241 2.14 5.64 -12.95
CA PHE A 241 2.93 6.28 -13.99
C PHE A 241 4.22 5.48 -14.18
N ASP A 242 4.35 4.84 -15.34
CA ASP A 242 5.54 4.07 -15.69
C ASP A 242 6.54 4.97 -16.44
N HIS A 243 7.64 5.30 -15.80
CA HIS A 243 8.69 6.17 -16.37
C HIS A 243 9.69 5.41 -17.24
N GLY A 244 9.78 4.08 -17.12
CA GLY A 244 10.78 3.25 -17.80
C GLY A 244 10.45 2.86 -19.26
N GLY A 245 9.31 3.27 -19.78
CA GLY A 245 8.82 2.77 -21.08
C GLY A 245 8.04 3.77 -21.93
N GLY A 246 8.41 5.06 -21.92
CA GLY A 246 7.75 6.06 -22.77
C GLY A 246 6.53 6.73 -22.13
N GLY A 247 6.53 6.90 -20.79
CA GLY A 247 5.52 7.67 -20.10
C GLY A 247 4.14 7.02 -20.04
N LYS A 248 4.08 5.71 -19.99
CA LYS A 248 2.81 4.96 -19.95
C LYS A 248 2.09 5.16 -18.62
N ILE A 249 0.79 5.39 -18.72
CA ILE A 249 -0.09 5.51 -17.56
C ILE A 249 -0.97 4.26 -17.52
N VAL A 250 -0.92 3.54 -16.40
CA VAL A 250 -1.85 2.44 -16.09
C VAL A 250 -2.90 2.98 -15.13
N ASP A 251 -4.11 3.15 -15.62
CA ASP A 251 -5.24 3.68 -14.86
C ASP A 251 -6.25 2.57 -14.58
N GLN A 252 -6.39 2.19 -13.32
CA GLN A 252 -7.27 1.12 -12.86
C GLN A 252 -8.47 1.74 -12.16
N VAL A 253 -9.68 1.41 -12.60
CA VAL A 253 -10.93 1.96 -12.08
C VAL A 253 -11.86 0.83 -11.65
N LEU A 254 -12.53 0.98 -10.52
CA LEU A 254 -13.43 -0.02 -9.95
C LEU A 254 -14.56 -0.37 -10.92
N ARG A 255 -14.69 -1.66 -11.28
CA ARG A 255 -15.72 -2.16 -12.21
C ARG A 255 -17.02 -2.56 -11.53
N ARG A 256 -16.89 -3.18 -10.36
CA ARG A 256 -18.02 -3.69 -9.57
C ARG A 256 -17.76 -3.43 -8.10
N ARG A 257 -18.79 -3.14 -7.35
CA ARG A 257 -18.68 -3.08 -5.89
C ARG A 257 -18.24 -4.44 -5.37
N PRO A 258 -17.37 -4.49 -4.36
CA PRO A 258 -17.07 -5.73 -3.64
C PRO A 258 -18.37 -6.37 -3.15
N GLN A 259 -18.51 -7.69 -3.27
CA GLN A 259 -19.74 -8.37 -2.88
C GLN A 259 -19.96 -8.38 -1.38
N GLU A 260 -18.86 -8.39 -0.60
CA GLU A 260 -18.89 -8.24 0.85
C GLU A 260 -17.70 -7.39 1.27
N ILE A 261 -17.98 -6.30 1.92
CA ILE A 261 -16.98 -5.53 2.68
C ILE A 261 -17.36 -5.73 4.13
N LEU A 262 -16.80 -6.73 4.74
CA LEU A 262 -17.04 -7.04 6.15
C LEU A 262 -16.23 -6.15 7.09
#